data_e8a4131a1b3c4dceb996ec3180152b03
#
_entry.id   e8a4131a1b3c4dceb996ec3180152b03
#
_cell.length_a   1.000
_cell.length_b   1.000
_cell.length_c   1.000
_cell.angle_alpha   90.00
_cell.angle_beta   90.00
_cell.angle_gamma   90.00
#
_symmetry.space_group_name_H-M   'P 1'
#
loop_
_entity.id
_entity.type
_entity.pdbx_description
1 polymer ?
#
loop_
_entity_poly.entity_id
_entity_poly.type
_entity_poly.pdbx_seq_one_letter_code
_entity_poly.pdbx_strand_id
1 'polypeptide(L)'
;MRRLLALVAILTTVLSLAAVPAAAASYPVLRSVTVLSPGATTRLEVSATSETDISKVRVLVHPVGGDSSTAVDDFELVEGTAKDGVWRTKSALTVGEGRWGVDVELTNADRTLVYNDRAVIENGADTVLTEVEIGPTTIDVENTRGTFKGRLLSKASDGSLQPVANATLRLTRPDGEIATAVTGADGRAAGTTEFTKTGDAVLAFSGDAAYRPVKSAATRITKQRLKTRLSFSMPDRLIVGDKVTVSGRLERLSRDGVWGPLAGKELDLQFDLATGGDWHTIATPTTDANGNYSVQVTITADGAWTIDFANDPANLPDDYYGYELSYAGTNVRMVAYRTSMTGFNPAPEPVALDRKLTGSGTILRKMADGTWTPAPAIGTVVLQFSPDGKSWTNKATQVFDGDGSFHFEVPPVRDGYWRAVVPAGGYTEPYTSWADYIDVKYRTYMTSFNASPEPVSKGKTITVKGLLYRYRPASSVAPGAKISVYFKAAGTSTWKWMADTKTGSDGWFRKTFTASKDGTWMAKYPGSSTYLASNAPTDYVDVR
;
A
#
# COMPACT_ATOMS: atom_id res chain seq x y z
N MET A 1 -43.20 19.81 45.72
CA MET A 1 -44.36 20.56 46.27
C MET A 1 -45.64 19.81 45.91
N ARG A 2 -46.29 19.41 46.95
CA ARG A 2 -47.59 18.76 47.03
C ARG A 2 -48.68 19.55 46.32
N ARG A 3 -49.62 18.86 45.66
CA ARG A 3 -51.06 19.03 45.92
C ARG A 3 -51.85 17.91 45.27
N LEU A 4 -52.45 17.10 46.12
CA LEU A 4 -53.66 16.29 46.00
C LEU A 4 -54.89 17.13 45.63
N LEU A 5 -55.85 16.47 45.03
CA LEU A 5 -57.31 16.59 45.25
C LEU A 5 -57.98 15.78 44.09
N ALA A 6 -58.77 14.87 44.27
CA ALA A 6 -59.83 14.39 45.13
C ALA A 6 -60.87 13.70 44.21
N LEU A 7 -61.27 12.54 44.61
CA LEU A 7 -62.28 11.63 44.08
C LEU A 7 -63.68 12.31 43.95
N VAL A 8 -64.33 12.01 42.81
CA VAL A 8 -65.82 11.90 42.82
C VAL A 8 -66.15 10.64 42.02
N ALA A 9 -66.74 9.68 42.68
CA ALA A 9 -67.28 8.44 42.13
C ALA A 9 -68.72 8.72 41.66
N ILE A 10 -69.02 8.60 40.37
CA ILE A 10 -70.35 8.48 39.85
C ILE A 10 -70.51 7.03 39.33
N LEU A 11 -71.34 6.28 40.04
CA LEU A 11 -71.79 4.95 39.71
C LEU A 11 -72.88 5.06 38.63
N THR A 12 -72.54 4.84 37.34
CA THR A 12 -73.51 4.58 36.29
C THR A 12 -73.40 3.12 35.86
N THR A 13 -74.38 2.34 36.16
CA THR A 13 -74.61 1.01 35.64
C THR A 13 -74.81 1.09 34.14
N VAL A 14 -73.80 0.71 33.39
CA VAL A 14 -73.93 0.48 31.94
C VAL A 14 -74.19 -1.01 31.72
N LEU A 15 -75.38 -1.24 31.19
CA LEU A 15 -75.80 -2.53 30.65
C LEU A 15 -74.85 -2.92 29.53
N SER A 16 -73.98 -3.89 29.76
CA SER A 16 -73.10 -4.43 28.72
C SER A 16 -73.96 -5.32 27.79
N LEU A 17 -74.30 -4.78 26.63
CA LEU A 17 -74.58 -5.62 25.48
C LEU A 17 -73.24 -6.32 25.12
N ALA A 18 -73.22 -7.63 25.34
CA ALA A 18 -72.13 -8.45 24.78
C ALA A 18 -72.17 -8.33 23.25
N ALA A 19 -71.27 -7.56 22.67
CA ALA A 19 -70.99 -7.64 21.23
C ALA A 19 -70.55 -9.05 20.91
N VAL A 20 -71.35 -9.80 20.20
CA VAL A 20 -70.93 -11.03 19.56
C VAL A 20 -69.75 -10.67 18.67
N PRO A 21 -68.56 -11.28 18.84
CA PRO A 21 -67.44 -11.00 17.93
C PRO A 21 -67.94 -11.34 16.52
N ALA A 22 -67.90 -10.39 15.62
CA ALA A 22 -68.09 -10.68 14.20
C ALA A 22 -67.05 -11.72 13.81
N ALA A 23 -67.56 -12.90 13.43
CA ALA A 23 -66.66 -13.97 12.94
C ALA A 23 -65.78 -13.37 11.83
N ALA A 24 -64.48 -13.52 11.95
CA ALA A 24 -63.57 -13.08 10.92
C ALA A 24 -63.97 -13.75 9.60
N ALA A 25 -64.17 -12.96 8.55
CA ALA A 25 -64.59 -13.50 7.27
C ALA A 25 -63.57 -14.54 6.78
N SER A 26 -64.00 -15.74 6.52
CA SER A 26 -63.12 -16.80 6.03
C SER A 26 -62.83 -16.62 4.54
N TYR A 27 -61.60 -16.89 4.17
CA TYR A 27 -61.14 -16.77 2.78
C TYR A 27 -60.95 -18.16 2.17
N PRO A 28 -61.62 -18.48 1.04
CA PRO A 28 -61.24 -19.66 0.30
C PRO A 28 -59.88 -19.49 -0.33
N VAL A 29 -58.98 -20.45 -0.15
CA VAL A 29 -57.57 -20.41 -0.62
C VAL A 29 -57.38 -21.48 -1.70
N LEU A 30 -56.98 -21.03 -2.89
CA LEU A 30 -56.60 -21.93 -3.99
C LEU A 30 -55.22 -22.51 -3.71
N ARG A 31 -55.05 -23.83 -3.76
CA ARG A 31 -53.80 -24.54 -3.64
C ARG A 31 -53.18 -24.82 -5.02
N SER A 32 -53.96 -25.41 -5.93
CA SER A 32 -53.45 -25.73 -7.28
C SER A 32 -54.61 -25.85 -8.29
N VAL A 33 -54.24 -25.72 -9.56
CA VAL A 33 -55.06 -26.08 -10.71
C VAL A 33 -54.27 -27.04 -11.57
N THR A 34 -54.84 -28.17 -11.90
CA THR A 34 -54.18 -29.20 -12.74
C THR A 34 -55.00 -29.43 -14.00
N VAL A 35 -54.33 -29.38 -15.15
CA VAL A 35 -54.91 -29.74 -16.44
C VAL A 35 -54.61 -31.22 -16.66
N LEU A 36 -55.65 -32.09 -16.61
CA LEU A 36 -55.45 -33.56 -16.56
C LEU A 36 -55.11 -34.17 -17.90
N SER A 37 -55.53 -33.59 -18.98
CA SER A 37 -55.27 -34.07 -20.36
C SER A 37 -55.15 -32.87 -21.28
N PRO A 38 -53.93 -32.27 -21.43
CA PRO A 38 -53.77 -31.15 -22.33
C PRO A 38 -54.14 -31.51 -23.76
N GLY A 39 -54.85 -30.63 -24.44
CA GLY A 39 -55.32 -30.81 -25.83
C GLY A 39 -56.69 -30.23 -26.09
N ALA A 40 -57.29 -30.58 -27.22
CA ALA A 40 -58.62 -30.12 -27.64
C ALA A 40 -59.71 -30.43 -26.61
N THR A 41 -59.61 -31.54 -25.92
CA THR A 41 -60.51 -31.96 -24.83
C THR A 41 -59.73 -32.21 -23.55
N THR A 42 -60.10 -31.51 -22.47
CA THR A 42 -59.37 -31.63 -21.19
C THR A 42 -60.32 -31.65 -20.01
N ARG A 43 -59.82 -32.06 -18.86
CA ARG A 43 -60.47 -31.90 -17.55
C ARG A 43 -59.57 -31.07 -16.63
N LEU A 44 -60.19 -30.34 -15.74
CA LEU A 44 -59.47 -29.51 -14.77
C LEU A 44 -59.73 -30.08 -13.36
N GLU A 45 -58.70 -30.10 -12.55
CA GLU A 45 -58.79 -30.29 -11.11
C GLU A 45 -58.39 -28.99 -10.40
N VAL A 46 -59.18 -28.62 -9.40
CA VAL A 46 -58.96 -27.47 -8.54
C VAL A 46 -58.81 -27.98 -7.10
N SER A 47 -57.67 -27.77 -6.48
CA SER A 47 -57.45 -28.04 -5.07
C SER A 47 -57.55 -26.76 -4.26
N ALA A 48 -58.40 -26.76 -3.25
CA ALA A 48 -58.64 -25.56 -2.44
C ALA A 48 -59.01 -25.91 -0.97
N THR A 49 -58.86 -24.91 -0.10
CA THR A 49 -59.22 -25.02 1.33
C THR A 49 -59.91 -23.73 1.78
N SER A 50 -60.80 -23.89 2.81
CA SER A 50 -61.52 -22.78 3.42
C SER A 50 -61.97 -23.15 4.84
N GLU A 51 -62.15 -22.21 5.73
CA GLU A 51 -62.69 -22.42 7.07
C GLU A 51 -64.18 -22.78 7.04
N THR A 52 -64.92 -22.26 6.07
CA THR A 52 -66.32 -22.59 5.77
C THR A 52 -66.40 -23.37 4.47
N ASP A 53 -67.48 -24.11 4.25
CA ASP A 53 -67.64 -24.92 3.05
C ASP A 53 -67.52 -24.13 1.77
N ILE A 54 -66.67 -24.57 0.83
CA ILE A 54 -66.65 -24.07 -0.53
C ILE A 54 -67.90 -24.53 -1.25
N SER A 55 -68.81 -23.61 -1.46
CA SER A 55 -70.12 -23.87 -2.02
C SER A 55 -70.11 -23.87 -3.55
N LYS A 56 -69.15 -23.21 -4.17
CA LYS A 56 -68.99 -23.16 -5.62
C LYS A 56 -67.53 -23.06 -6.04
N VAL A 57 -67.16 -23.90 -6.99
CA VAL A 57 -65.93 -23.80 -7.79
C VAL A 57 -66.33 -23.49 -9.22
N ARG A 58 -65.80 -22.41 -9.77
CA ARG A 58 -66.02 -21.98 -11.15
C ARG A 58 -64.70 -21.66 -11.76
N VAL A 59 -64.53 -21.98 -13.02
CA VAL A 59 -63.37 -21.63 -13.79
C VAL A 59 -63.75 -20.79 -15.00
N LEU A 60 -63.01 -19.77 -15.26
CA LEU A 60 -63.09 -18.96 -16.49
C LEU A 60 -61.94 -19.35 -17.38
N VAL A 61 -62.23 -19.84 -18.58
CA VAL A 61 -61.24 -20.21 -19.58
C VAL A 61 -61.28 -19.20 -20.71
N HIS A 62 -60.16 -18.56 -21.00
CA HIS A 62 -60.02 -17.48 -21.95
C HIS A 62 -58.79 -17.67 -22.85
N PRO A 63 -58.79 -17.22 -24.12
CA PRO A 63 -57.56 -17.19 -24.90
C PRO A 63 -56.48 -16.35 -24.19
N VAL A 64 -55.25 -16.80 -24.12
CA VAL A 64 -54.13 -16.03 -23.55
C VAL A 64 -53.95 -14.75 -24.37
N GLY A 65 -54.13 -13.59 -23.69
CA GLY A 65 -54.10 -12.28 -24.35
C GLY A 65 -55.41 -11.86 -25.06
N GLY A 66 -56.52 -12.57 -24.84
CA GLY A 66 -57.86 -12.22 -25.32
C GLY A 66 -58.81 -11.85 -24.22
N ASP A 67 -59.82 -11.06 -24.58
CA ASP A 67 -60.79 -10.48 -23.61
C ASP A 67 -62.04 -11.35 -23.39
N SER A 68 -62.23 -12.43 -24.15
CA SER A 68 -63.42 -13.31 -24.04
C SER A 68 -63.11 -14.51 -23.14
N SER A 69 -64.03 -14.81 -22.20
CA SER A 69 -63.92 -15.97 -21.33
C SER A 69 -65.15 -16.87 -21.41
N THR A 70 -64.94 -18.16 -21.27
CA THR A 70 -65.97 -19.17 -21.12
C THR A 70 -66.00 -19.69 -19.70
N ALA A 71 -67.16 -19.63 -19.06
CA ALA A 71 -67.31 -20.12 -17.68
C ALA A 71 -67.61 -21.62 -17.66
N VAL A 72 -66.95 -22.31 -16.73
CA VAL A 72 -67.12 -23.75 -16.42
C VAL A 72 -67.49 -23.88 -14.97
N ASP A 73 -68.73 -24.27 -14.69
CA ASP A 73 -69.30 -24.38 -13.33
C ASP A 73 -69.54 -25.83 -12.92
N ASP A 74 -69.36 -26.78 -13.82
CA ASP A 74 -69.70 -28.20 -13.64
C ASP A 74 -68.56 -28.96 -12.98
N PHE A 75 -68.37 -28.72 -11.66
CA PHE A 75 -67.40 -29.39 -10.83
C PHE A 75 -68.03 -30.38 -9.85
N GLU A 76 -67.36 -31.45 -9.53
CA GLU A 76 -67.67 -32.39 -8.45
C GLU A 76 -66.48 -32.50 -7.50
N LEU A 77 -66.79 -32.66 -6.22
CA LEU A 77 -65.78 -32.95 -5.21
C LEU A 77 -65.34 -34.43 -5.36
N VAL A 78 -64.10 -34.64 -5.74
CA VAL A 78 -63.52 -35.98 -6.02
C VAL A 78 -62.65 -36.49 -4.89
N GLU A 79 -62.13 -35.59 -4.03
CA GLU A 79 -61.30 -35.97 -2.91
C GLU A 79 -61.45 -34.95 -1.79
N GLY A 80 -61.41 -35.38 -0.51
CA GLY A 80 -61.45 -34.56 0.68
C GLY A 80 -62.88 -34.14 1.07
N THR A 81 -63.04 -32.93 1.59
CA THR A 81 -64.29 -32.34 2.06
C THR A 81 -64.59 -30.97 1.41
N ALA A 82 -65.79 -30.44 1.60
CA ALA A 82 -66.10 -29.11 1.10
C ALA A 82 -65.25 -27.99 1.73
N LYS A 83 -64.53 -28.24 2.83
CA LYS A 83 -63.61 -27.30 3.46
C LYS A 83 -62.15 -27.51 3.03
N ASP A 84 -61.78 -28.68 2.62
CA ASP A 84 -60.46 -29.04 2.17
C ASP A 84 -60.56 -30.18 1.18
N GLY A 85 -60.55 -29.85 -0.12
CA GLY A 85 -60.87 -30.84 -1.13
C GLY A 85 -60.25 -30.54 -2.52
N VAL A 86 -60.48 -31.50 -3.39
CA VAL A 86 -60.17 -31.43 -4.80
C VAL A 86 -61.46 -31.59 -5.61
N TRP A 87 -61.73 -30.62 -6.46
CA TRP A 87 -62.89 -30.59 -7.38
C TRP A 87 -62.41 -30.82 -8.80
N ARG A 88 -63.14 -31.68 -9.52
CA ARG A 88 -62.85 -32.01 -10.92
C ARG A 88 -64.02 -31.62 -11.80
N THR A 89 -63.78 -31.15 -13.04
CA THR A 89 -64.86 -30.96 -14.01
C THR A 89 -65.52 -32.29 -14.30
N LYS A 90 -66.89 -32.35 -14.20
CA LYS A 90 -67.66 -33.57 -14.52
C LYS A 90 -67.58 -33.94 -15.98
N SER A 91 -67.69 -32.93 -16.83
CA SER A 91 -67.58 -33.07 -18.27
C SER A 91 -66.20 -32.67 -18.77
N ALA A 92 -65.74 -33.26 -19.86
CA ALA A 92 -64.55 -32.77 -20.54
C ALA A 92 -64.82 -31.42 -21.19
N LEU A 93 -63.90 -30.50 -20.98
CA LEU A 93 -63.90 -29.18 -21.55
C LEU A 93 -63.29 -29.26 -22.95
N THR A 94 -63.92 -28.68 -23.94
CA THR A 94 -63.39 -28.55 -25.31
C THR A 94 -62.95 -27.11 -25.53
N VAL A 95 -61.68 -26.92 -25.87
CA VAL A 95 -61.09 -25.61 -26.22
C VAL A 95 -60.68 -25.61 -27.69
N GLY A 96 -60.78 -24.44 -28.34
CA GLY A 96 -60.24 -24.22 -29.66
C GLY A 96 -58.72 -24.34 -29.69
N GLU A 97 -58.16 -24.31 -30.92
CA GLU A 97 -56.70 -24.27 -31.06
C GLU A 97 -56.11 -23.07 -30.34
N GLY A 98 -54.96 -23.30 -29.68
CA GLY A 98 -54.23 -22.23 -28.99
C GLY A 98 -53.94 -22.50 -27.52
N ARG A 99 -53.54 -21.41 -26.87
CA ARG A 99 -53.28 -21.35 -25.42
C ARG A 99 -54.46 -20.67 -24.74
N TRP A 100 -54.98 -21.31 -23.69
CA TRP A 100 -56.13 -20.84 -22.97
C TRP A 100 -55.74 -20.66 -21.47
N GLY A 101 -55.85 -19.42 -20.98
CA GLY A 101 -55.68 -19.10 -19.57
C GLY A 101 -56.84 -19.65 -18.74
N VAL A 102 -56.54 -20.00 -17.50
CA VAL A 102 -57.53 -20.54 -16.55
C VAL A 102 -57.53 -19.71 -15.29
N ASP A 103 -58.61 -18.96 -15.11
CA ASP A 103 -58.90 -18.26 -13.86
C ASP A 103 -59.83 -19.12 -13.00
N VAL A 104 -59.66 -19.05 -11.69
CA VAL A 104 -60.48 -19.82 -10.75
C VAL A 104 -61.24 -18.89 -9.83
N GLU A 105 -62.56 -19.07 -9.76
CA GLU A 105 -63.41 -18.44 -8.77
C GLU A 105 -63.78 -19.47 -7.70
N LEU A 106 -63.50 -19.14 -6.45
CA LEU A 106 -63.93 -19.94 -5.30
C LEU A 106 -64.91 -19.17 -4.46
N THR A 107 -66.07 -19.76 -4.17
CA THR A 107 -67.12 -19.15 -3.34
C THR A 107 -67.35 -19.98 -2.08
N ASN A 108 -67.34 -19.35 -0.94
CA ASN A 108 -67.76 -19.92 0.32
C ASN A 108 -68.94 -19.08 0.90
N ALA A 109 -69.36 -19.33 2.13
CA ALA A 109 -70.45 -18.60 2.75
C ALA A 109 -70.23 -17.10 2.89
N ASP A 110 -68.94 -16.66 2.96
CA ASP A 110 -68.57 -15.29 3.28
C ASP A 110 -68.27 -14.45 2.01
N ARG A 111 -67.69 -15.06 0.96
CA ARG A 111 -67.27 -14.33 -0.24
C ARG A 111 -66.91 -15.22 -1.43
N THR A 112 -66.73 -14.57 -2.55
CA THR A 112 -66.12 -15.10 -3.76
C THR A 112 -64.74 -14.48 -3.95
N LEU A 113 -63.73 -15.30 -4.24
CA LEU A 113 -62.39 -14.86 -4.62
C LEU A 113 -62.03 -15.36 -6.03
N VAL A 114 -61.42 -14.50 -6.81
CA VAL A 114 -60.94 -14.81 -8.16
C VAL A 114 -59.41 -14.91 -8.13
N TYR A 115 -58.87 -15.96 -8.71
CA TYR A 115 -57.47 -16.27 -8.88
C TYR A 115 -57.17 -16.31 -10.38
N ASN A 116 -56.58 -15.26 -10.90
CA ASN A 116 -56.32 -15.13 -12.32
C ASN A 116 -55.09 -15.94 -12.78
N ASP A 117 -55.08 -16.45 -14.01
CA ASP A 117 -53.99 -17.11 -14.71
C ASP A 117 -53.32 -18.26 -13.92
N ARG A 118 -54.13 -19.19 -13.34
CA ARG A 118 -53.64 -20.26 -12.48
C ARG A 118 -53.19 -21.52 -13.22
N ALA A 119 -53.60 -21.67 -14.46
CA ALA A 119 -53.17 -22.74 -15.34
C ALA A 119 -53.27 -22.30 -16.80
N VAL A 120 -52.68 -23.07 -17.68
CA VAL A 120 -52.81 -22.85 -19.14
C VAL A 120 -53.16 -24.21 -19.77
N ILE A 121 -54.27 -24.21 -20.59
CA ILE A 121 -54.62 -25.34 -21.47
C ILE A 121 -53.96 -25.08 -22.83
N GLU A 122 -53.15 -26.00 -23.28
CA GLU A 122 -52.42 -25.89 -24.56
C GLU A 122 -53.06 -26.84 -25.56
N ASN A 123 -53.67 -26.27 -26.63
CA ASN A 123 -54.30 -27.00 -27.71
C ASN A 123 -53.80 -26.47 -29.05
N GLY A 124 -52.53 -26.62 -29.31
CA GLY A 124 -51.89 -26.28 -30.59
C GLY A 124 -51.05 -27.43 -31.09
N ALA A 125 -50.60 -27.30 -32.30
CA ALA A 125 -49.68 -28.28 -32.88
C ALA A 125 -48.38 -28.32 -32.07
N ASP A 126 -47.81 -29.49 -31.86
CA ASP A 126 -46.50 -29.66 -31.24
C ASP A 126 -45.43 -28.99 -32.07
N THR A 127 -44.52 -28.30 -31.40
CA THR A 127 -43.39 -27.65 -32.06
C THR A 127 -42.06 -28.24 -31.62
N VAL A 128 -41.06 -28.09 -32.45
CA VAL A 128 -39.68 -28.53 -32.21
C VAL A 128 -38.73 -27.41 -32.61
N LEU A 129 -37.78 -27.14 -31.73
CA LEU A 129 -36.63 -26.28 -32.08
C LEU A 129 -35.46 -27.14 -32.52
N THR A 130 -34.98 -26.86 -33.73
CA THR A 130 -33.81 -27.52 -34.31
C THR A 130 -32.78 -26.49 -34.73
N GLU A 131 -31.57 -26.92 -35.14
CA GLU A 131 -30.50 -26.04 -35.61
C GLU A 131 -30.19 -24.90 -34.59
N VAL A 132 -30.35 -25.18 -33.30
CA VAL A 132 -30.10 -24.18 -32.25
C VAL A 132 -28.61 -24.01 -32.04
N GLU A 133 -28.15 -22.80 -32.25
CA GLU A 133 -26.79 -22.39 -31.91
C GLU A 133 -26.83 -21.07 -31.11
N ILE A 134 -26.17 -21.04 -29.97
CA ILE A 134 -26.04 -19.90 -29.09
C ILE A 134 -24.54 -19.75 -28.78
N GLY A 135 -23.98 -18.61 -29.11
CA GLY A 135 -22.54 -18.42 -28.88
C GLY A 135 -22.05 -16.99 -29.08
N PRO A 136 -20.79 -16.76 -28.77
CA PRO A 136 -19.79 -17.70 -28.26
C PRO A 136 -20.12 -18.20 -26.84
N THR A 137 -19.69 -19.43 -26.52
CA THR A 137 -19.87 -20.01 -25.17
C THR A 137 -18.86 -19.50 -24.13
N THR A 138 -17.79 -18.85 -24.60
CA THR A 138 -16.80 -18.16 -23.77
C THR A 138 -16.76 -16.71 -24.18
N ILE A 139 -16.89 -15.82 -23.23
CA ILE A 139 -16.83 -14.38 -23.38
C ILE A 139 -15.82 -13.78 -22.39
N ASP A 140 -15.47 -12.53 -22.59
CA ASP A 140 -14.65 -11.73 -21.67
C ASP A 140 -15.15 -10.28 -21.64
N VAL A 141 -14.48 -9.40 -20.89
CA VAL A 141 -14.88 -8.01 -20.73
C VAL A 141 -14.78 -7.20 -22.04
N GLU A 142 -13.93 -7.59 -22.97
CA GLU A 142 -13.74 -6.91 -24.27
C GLU A 142 -14.57 -7.55 -25.38
N ASN A 143 -15.05 -8.78 -25.20
CA ASN A 143 -15.76 -9.58 -26.19
C ASN A 143 -17.08 -10.12 -25.61
N THR A 144 -18.08 -9.27 -25.50
CA THR A 144 -19.41 -9.56 -24.95
C THR A 144 -20.43 -9.93 -26.01
N ARG A 145 -20.17 -9.59 -27.28
CA ARG A 145 -21.13 -9.77 -28.36
C ARG A 145 -21.37 -11.25 -28.66
N GLY A 146 -22.64 -11.63 -28.68
CA GLY A 146 -23.11 -12.97 -29.00
C GLY A 146 -24.10 -13.02 -30.15
N THR A 147 -24.31 -14.20 -30.67
CA THR A 147 -25.31 -14.52 -31.68
C THR A 147 -26.12 -15.73 -31.24
N PHE A 148 -27.32 -15.80 -31.71
CA PHE A 148 -28.16 -16.98 -31.58
C PHE A 148 -28.91 -17.24 -32.85
N LYS A 149 -29.20 -18.50 -33.13
CA LYS A 149 -30.06 -18.94 -34.22
C LYS A 149 -30.82 -20.19 -33.83
N GLY A 150 -31.92 -20.45 -34.53
CA GLY A 150 -32.70 -21.65 -34.36
C GLY A 150 -33.72 -21.78 -35.48
N ARG A 151 -34.25 -22.99 -35.63
CA ARG A 151 -35.32 -23.27 -36.60
C ARG A 151 -36.51 -23.85 -35.85
N LEU A 152 -37.67 -23.21 -36.00
CA LEU A 152 -38.93 -23.65 -35.40
C LEU A 152 -39.71 -24.43 -36.44
N LEU A 153 -40.10 -25.64 -36.09
CA LEU A 153 -40.91 -26.54 -36.92
C LEU A 153 -42.13 -26.98 -36.12
N SER A 154 -43.25 -27.14 -36.76
CA SER A 154 -44.45 -27.80 -36.21
C SER A 154 -44.50 -29.24 -36.66
N LYS A 155 -45.01 -30.12 -35.80
CA LYS A 155 -45.23 -31.53 -36.13
C LYS A 155 -46.68 -31.72 -36.60
N ALA A 156 -46.85 -32.10 -37.84
CA ALA A 156 -48.16 -32.47 -38.41
C ALA A 156 -48.64 -33.82 -37.88
N SER A 157 -49.93 -34.10 -38.04
CA SER A 157 -50.56 -35.35 -37.57
C SER A 157 -49.96 -36.63 -38.19
N ASP A 158 -49.39 -36.51 -39.38
CA ASP A 158 -48.67 -37.61 -40.05
C ASP A 158 -47.19 -37.76 -39.60
N GLY A 159 -46.75 -36.89 -38.64
CA GLY A 159 -45.41 -36.87 -38.09
C GLY A 159 -44.42 -36.05 -38.92
N SER A 160 -44.82 -35.47 -40.08
CA SER A 160 -43.96 -34.61 -40.89
C SER A 160 -43.69 -33.28 -40.16
N LEU A 161 -42.51 -32.68 -40.43
CA LEU A 161 -42.12 -31.39 -39.82
C LEU A 161 -42.28 -30.28 -40.85
N GLN A 162 -43.07 -29.25 -40.50
CA GLN A 162 -43.35 -28.10 -41.35
C GLN A 162 -42.76 -26.82 -40.73
N PRO A 163 -42.16 -25.91 -41.50
CA PRO A 163 -41.60 -24.66 -40.96
C PRO A 163 -42.69 -23.76 -40.40
N VAL A 164 -42.41 -23.14 -39.22
CA VAL A 164 -43.29 -22.14 -38.60
C VAL A 164 -42.73 -20.77 -38.87
N ALA A 165 -43.40 -20.00 -39.73
CA ALA A 165 -42.99 -18.66 -40.10
C ALA A 165 -43.61 -17.61 -39.16
N ASN A 166 -43.01 -16.42 -39.11
CA ASN A 166 -43.47 -15.26 -38.33
C ASN A 166 -43.58 -15.50 -36.81
N ALA A 167 -42.96 -16.54 -36.28
CA ALA A 167 -42.93 -16.84 -34.87
C ALA A 167 -41.76 -16.10 -34.19
N THR A 168 -42.01 -15.52 -33.00
CA THR A 168 -40.98 -14.86 -32.24
C THR A 168 -40.25 -15.85 -31.35
N LEU A 169 -38.99 -16.10 -31.66
CA LEU A 169 -38.05 -16.81 -30.76
C LEU A 169 -37.47 -15.83 -29.75
N ARG A 170 -37.37 -16.25 -28.47
CA ARG A 170 -36.91 -15.49 -27.34
C ARG A 170 -35.68 -16.17 -26.72
N LEU A 171 -34.55 -15.52 -26.74
CA LEU A 171 -33.36 -15.96 -26.01
C LEU A 171 -33.39 -15.33 -24.62
N THR A 172 -33.51 -16.15 -23.61
CA THR A 172 -33.27 -15.72 -22.20
C THR A 172 -31.79 -15.83 -21.93
N ARG A 173 -31.15 -14.72 -21.59
CA ARG A 173 -29.71 -14.64 -21.28
C ARG A 173 -29.41 -15.00 -19.80
N PRO A 174 -28.15 -15.22 -19.44
CA PRO A 174 -27.74 -15.48 -18.06
C PRO A 174 -28.10 -14.39 -17.04
N ASP A 175 -28.26 -13.13 -17.49
CA ASP A 175 -28.66 -11.99 -16.67
C ASP A 175 -30.19 -11.84 -16.52
N GLY A 176 -30.97 -12.72 -17.17
CA GLY A 176 -32.42 -12.69 -17.18
C GLY A 176 -33.03 -11.81 -18.29
N GLU A 177 -32.20 -11.04 -19.00
CA GLU A 177 -32.65 -10.23 -20.13
C GLU A 177 -33.02 -11.08 -21.34
N ILE A 178 -33.83 -10.55 -22.23
CA ILE A 178 -34.38 -11.27 -23.39
C ILE A 178 -33.97 -10.58 -24.68
N ALA A 179 -33.43 -11.37 -25.59
CA ALA A 179 -33.27 -10.99 -26.99
C ALA A 179 -34.26 -11.77 -27.87
N THR A 180 -34.73 -11.18 -28.97
CA THR A 180 -35.74 -11.79 -29.81
C THR A 180 -35.32 -11.83 -31.29
N ALA A 181 -35.82 -12.83 -32.01
CA ALA A 181 -35.72 -12.90 -33.46
C ALA A 181 -37.00 -13.55 -34.03
N VAL A 182 -37.40 -13.16 -35.22
CA VAL A 182 -38.63 -13.65 -35.88
C VAL A 182 -38.23 -14.65 -36.95
N THR A 183 -38.98 -15.79 -37.03
CA THR A 183 -38.73 -16.82 -38.00
C THR A 183 -39.17 -16.42 -39.43
N GLY A 184 -38.34 -16.71 -40.41
CA GLY A 184 -38.65 -16.56 -41.83
C GLY A 184 -39.57 -17.67 -42.34
N ALA A 185 -39.84 -17.65 -43.65
CA ALA A 185 -40.68 -18.65 -44.31
C ALA A 185 -40.17 -20.09 -44.19
N ASP A 186 -38.89 -20.28 -43.97
CA ASP A 186 -38.23 -21.58 -43.75
C ASP A 186 -38.18 -21.98 -42.27
N GLY A 187 -38.79 -21.23 -41.39
CA GLY A 187 -38.82 -21.44 -39.94
C GLY A 187 -37.53 -21.02 -39.23
N ARG A 188 -36.53 -20.44 -39.90
CA ARG A 188 -35.26 -20.02 -39.29
C ARG A 188 -35.34 -18.59 -38.76
N ALA A 189 -34.72 -18.40 -37.61
CA ALA A 189 -34.48 -17.08 -37.05
C ALA A 189 -33.02 -16.96 -36.55
N ALA A 190 -32.47 -15.76 -36.66
CA ALA A 190 -31.14 -15.44 -36.12
C ALA A 190 -31.14 -14.03 -35.52
N GLY A 191 -30.39 -13.84 -34.45
CA GLY A 191 -30.29 -12.56 -33.76
C GLY A 191 -28.91 -12.36 -33.12
N THR A 192 -28.70 -11.13 -32.68
CA THR A 192 -27.51 -10.75 -31.91
C THR A 192 -27.91 -10.34 -30.51
N THR A 193 -26.99 -10.51 -29.56
CA THR A 193 -27.19 -10.13 -28.16
C THR A 193 -25.85 -9.76 -27.55
N GLU A 194 -25.86 -9.35 -26.29
CA GLU A 194 -24.67 -9.20 -25.47
C GLU A 194 -24.76 -10.12 -24.26
N PHE A 195 -23.71 -10.89 -24.00
CA PHE A 195 -23.61 -11.69 -22.80
C PHE A 195 -22.72 -10.95 -21.79
N THR A 196 -23.26 -10.67 -20.59
CA THR A 196 -22.56 -9.91 -19.56
C THR A 196 -22.11 -10.77 -18.39
N LYS A 197 -22.75 -11.93 -18.18
CA LYS A 197 -22.54 -12.83 -17.03
C LYS A 197 -22.34 -14.28 -17.45
N THR A 198 -21.72 -15.04 -16.55
CA THR A 198 -21.71 -16.49 -16.61
C THR A 198 -23.09 -17.04 -16.25
N GLY A 199 -23.58 -18.00 -16.99
CA GLY A 199 -24.87 -18.65 -16.73
C GLY A 199 -25.41 -19.35 -17.95
N ASP A 200 -26.65 -19.80 -17.87
CA ASP A 200 -27.29 -20.57 -18.93
C ASP A 200 -28.14 -19.65 -19.82
N ALA A 201 -28.02 -19.83 -21.11
CA ALA A 201 -28.85 -19.19 -22.11
C ALA A 201 -29.81 -20.22 -22.73
N VAL A 202 -31.06 -19.85 -22.90
CA VAL A 202 -32.12 -20.76 -23.43
C VAL A 202 -32.90 -20.03 -24.52
N LEU A 203 -32.97 -20.66 -25.69
CA LEU A 203 -33.83 -20.20 -26.78
C LEU A 203 -35.20 -20.86 -26.65
N ALA A 204 -36.26 -20.10 -26.72
CA ALA A 204 -37.61 -20.59 -26.56
C ALA A 204 -38.59 -19.92 -27.54
N PHE A 205 -39.61 -20.65 -27.88
CA PHE A 205 -40.84 -20.15 -28.46
C PHE A 205 -41.94 -20.26 -27.40
N SER A 206 -42.62 -19.16 -27.06
CA SER A 206 -43.64 -19.13 -26.00
C SER A 206 -44.95 -19.79 -26.36
N GLY A 207 -45.10 -20.26 -27.60
CA GLY A 207 -46.38 -20.71 -28.13
C GLY A 207 -47.28 -19.54 -28.57
N ASP A 208 -48.26 -19.86 -29.36
CA ASP A 208 -49.35 -18.94 -29.78
C ASP A 208 -50.65 -19.73 -29.95
N ALA A 209 -51.65 -19.17 -30.65
CA ALA A 209 -52.92 -19.81 -30.86
C ALA A 209 -52.88 -21.13 -31.65
N ALA A 210 -51.90 -21.30 -32.53
CA ALA A 210 -51.78 -22.45 -33.40
C ALA A 210 -50.71 -23.47 -32.94
N TYR A 211 -49.75 -23.04 -32.12
CA TYR A 211 -48.52 -23.80 -31.81
C TYR A 211 -48.21 -23.84 -30.34
N ARG A 212 -47.84 -25.00 -29.83
CA ARG A 212 -47.39 -25.21 -28.44
C ARG A 212 -46.03 -24.61 -28.21
N PRO A 213 -45.72 -24.20 -26.96
CA PRO A 213 -44.43 -23.68 -26.59
C PRO A 213 -43.34 -24.78 -26.64
N VAL A 214 -42.12 -24.36 -26.96
CA VAL A 214 -40.92 -25.22 -26.91
C VAL A 214 -39.72 -24.43 -26.49
N LYS A 215 -38.78 -25.09 -25.81
CA LYS A 215 -37.49 -24.52 -25.42
C LYS A 215 -36.33 -25.45 -25.81
N SER A 216 -35.21 -24.86 -26.08
CA SER A 216 -33.95 -25.59 -26.32
C SER A 216 -33.39 -26.16 -25.02
N ALA A 217 -32.41 -27.04 -25.13
CA ALA A 217 -31.46 -27.28 -24.06
C ALA A 217 -30.74 -25.97 -23.67
N ALA A 218 -30.33 -25.87 -22.42
CA ALA A 218 -29.54 -24.73 -21.97
C ALA A 218 -28.13 -24.77 -22.59
N THR A 219 -27.66 -23.61 -23.04
CA THR A 219 -26.27 -23.41 -23.46
C THR A 219 -25.53 -22.63 -22.38
N ARG A 220 -24.49 -23.19 -21.81
CA ARG A 220 -23.67 -22.54 -20.80
C ARG A 220 -22.79 -21.48 -21.44
N ILE A 221 -22.93 -20.24 -20.98
CA ILE A 221 -22.03 -19.12 -21.30
C ILE A 221 -21.08 -18.94 -20.12
N THR A 222 -19.79 -18.84 -20.40
CA THR A 222 -18.75 -18.62 -19.38
C THR A 222 -18.01 -17.32 -19.65
N LYS A 223 -18.04 -16.39 -18.69
CA LYS A 223 -17.24 -15.16 -18.75
C LYS A 223 -15.90 -15.43 -18.06
N GLN A 224 -14.81 -15.20 -18.76
CA GLN A 224 -13.44 -15.39 -18.28
C GLN A 224 -12.78 -14.03 -18.02
N ARG A 225 -11.85 -14.02 -17.07
CA ARG A 225 -10.93 -12.89 -16.88
C ARG A 225 -9.86 -12.91 -17.96
N LEU A 226 -9.47 -11.73 -18.44
CA LEU A 226 -8.28 -11.57 -19.25
C LEU A 226 -7.06 -11.50 -18.31
N LYS A 227 -6.03 -12.31 -18.61
CA LYS A 227 -4.77 -12.27 -17.86
C LYS A 227 -4.13 -10.91 -17.99
N THR A 228 -3.56 -10.43 -16.88
CA THR A 228 -2.77 -9.21 -16.87
C THR A 228 -1.32 -9.48 -16.46
N ARG A 229 -0.44 -8.56 -16.79
CA ARG A 229 0.91 -8.50 -16.27
C ARG A 229 1.29 -7.06 -16.02
N LEU A 230 2.02 -6.86 -14.95
CA LEU A 230 2.49 -5.56 -14.52
C LEU A 230 4.01 -5.56 -14.44
N SER A 231 4.66 -4.50 -14.91
CA SER A 231 6.09 -4.28 -14.74
C SER A 231 6.35 -3.13 -13.78
N PHE A 232 7.51 -3.15 -13.13
CA PHE A 232 7.92 -2.16 -12.14
C PHE A 232 9.38 -1.76 -12.37
N SER A 233 9.68 -0.48 -12.31
CA SER A 233 11.02 0.06 -12.43
C SER A 233 11.19 1.26 -11.52
N MET A 234 12.33 1.31 -10.82
CA MET A 234 12.78 2.45 -10.03
C MET A 234 14.33 2.47 -10.02
N PRO A 235 14.98 3.61 -9.68
CA PRO A 235 16.44 3.71 -9.63
C PRO A 235 17.08 2.68 -8.69
N ASP A 236 18.28 2.19 -9.04
CA ASP A 236 19.00 1.22 -8.22
C ASP A 236 19.49 1.80 -6.89
N ARG A 237 19.94 3.04 -6.89
CA ARG A 237 20.36 3.75 -5.68
C ARG A 237 19.29 4.73 -5.24
N LEU A 238 18.88 4.59 -3.98
CA LEU A 238 17.87 5.43 -3.36
C LEU A 238 18.51 6.25 -2.25
N ILE A 239 18.17 7.55 -2.20
CA ILE A 239 18.70 8.48 -1.19
C ILE A 239 17.52 9.12 -0.47
N VAL A 240 17.56 9.11 0.86
CA VAL A 240 16.51 9.71 1.69
C VAL A 240 16.32 11.19 1.36
N GLY A 241 15.07 11.58 1.16
CA GLY A 241 14.65 12.92 0.77
C GLY A 241 14.64 13.19 -0.74
N ASP A 242 15.14 12.25 -1.56
CA ASP A 242 15.06 12.39 -3.02
C ASP A 242 13.68 12.01 -3.54
N LYS A 243 13.26 12.70 -4.59
CA LYS A 243 12.14 12.31 -5.42
C LYS A 243 12.63 11.42 -6.54
N VAL A 244 12.10 10.21 -6.60
CA VAL A 244 12.41 9.25 -7.67
C VAL A 244 11.17 8.94 -8.47
N THR A 245 11.36 8.60 -9.73
CA THR A 245 10.27 8.14 -10.59
C THR A 245 10.14 6.63 -10.47
N VAL A 246 8.94 6.17 -10.11
CA VAL A 246 8.50 4.80 -10.25
C VAL A 246 7.68 4.69 -11.52
N SER A 247 7.98 3.73 -12.37
CA SER A 247 7.32 3.57 -13.66
C SER A 247 7.21 2.10 -14.06
N GLY A 248 6.34 1.84 -15.02
CA GLY A 248 6.15 0.51 -15.58
C GLY A 248 5.00 0.49 -16.57
N ARG A 249 4.50 -0.70 -16.83
CA ARG A 249 3.45 -0.93 -17.80
C ARG A 249 2.51 -2.03 -17.34
N LEU A 250 1.21 -1.77 -17.48
CA LEU A 250 0.14 -2.75 -17.34
C LEU A 250 -0.29 -3.23 -18.72
N GLU A 251 -0.31 -4.54 -18.90
CA GLU A 251 -0.75 -5.18 -20.15
C GLU A 251 -1.78 -6.26 -19.83
N ARG A 252 -2.64 -6.55 -20.80
CA ARG A 252 -3.57 -7.66 -20.75
C ARG A 252 -3.33 -8.60 -21.93
N LEU A 253 -3.62 -9.87 -21.76
CA LEU A 253 -3.58 -10.88 -22.80
C LEU A 253 -4.94 -10.92 -23.51
N SER A 254 -4.98 -10.55 -24.80
CA SER A 254 -6.19 -10.65 -25.59
C SER A 254 -6.59 -12.12 -25.83
N ARG A 255 -7.81 -12.34 -26.28
CA ARG A 255 -8.32 -13.67 -26.65
C ARG A 255 -7.45 -14.37 -27.71
N ASP A 256 -6.82 -13.61 -28.58
CA ASP A 256 -5.94 -14.12 -29.64
C ASP A 256 -4.51 -14.43 -29.13
N GLY A 257 -4.29 -14.36 -27.84
CA GLY A 257 -2.99 -14.67 -27.22
C GLY A 257 -1.95 -13.56 -27.37
N VAL A 258 -2.35 -12.33 -27.68
CA VAL A 258 -1.45 -11.18 -27.86
C VAL A 258 -1.49 -10.28 -26.63
N TRP A 259 -0.31 -9.99 -26.07
CA TRP A 259 -0.17 -8.99 -25.03
C TRP A 259 -0.30 -7.58 -25.60
N GLY A 260 -1.17 -6.79 -25.03
CA GLY A 260 -1.41 -5.41 -25.41
C GLY A 260 -1.64 -4.50 -24.21
N PRO A 261 -1.58 -3.17 -24.41
CA PRO A 261 -1.75 -2.21 -23.34
C PRO A 261 -3.11 -2.32 -22.66
N LEU A 262 -3.13 -2.08 -21.35
CA LEU A 262 -4.37 -1.90 -20.59
C LEU A 262 -4.39 -0.48 -20.05
N ALA A 263 -5.12 0.39 -20.75
CA ALA A 263 -5.19 1.81 -20.51
C ALA A 263 -6.29 2.21 -19.52
N GLY A 264 -6.15 3.39 -18.89
CA GLY A 264 -7.17 4.01 -18.05
C GLY A 264 -7.43 3.29 -16.74
N LYS A 265 -6.46 2.45 -16.28
CA LYS A 265 -6.59 1.70 -15.03
C LYS A 265 -5.84 2.37 -13.90
N GLU A 266 -6.49 2.52 -12.77
CA GLU A 266 -5.88 2.96 -11.53
C GLU A 266 -5.07 1.81 -10.92
N LEU A 267 -3.87 2.14 -10.43
CA LEU A 267 -2.96 1.20 -9.78
C LEU A 267 -2.66 1.71 -8.38
N ASP A 268 -2.43 0.79 -7.44
CA ASP A 268 -2.02 1.12 -6.08
C ASP A 268 -0.51 0.94 -5.93
N LEU A 269 0.23 2.03 -5.83
CA LEU A 269 1.64 1.99 -5.43
C LEU A 269 1.71 1.97 -3.90
N GLN A 270 2.25 0.90 -3.36
CA GLN A 270 2.33 0.65 -1.94
C GLN A 270 3.78 0.57 -1.46
N PHE A 271 3.98 0.89 -0.21
CA PHE A 271 5.26 0.83 0.49
C PHE A 271 5.10 0.11 1.83
N ASP A 272 6.08 -0.75 2.17
CA ASP A 272 6.22 -1.37 3.48
C ASP A 272 7.63 -1.14 4.03
N LEU A 273 7.73 -0.78 5.31
CA LEU A 273 9.00 -0.54 6.00
C LEU A 273 9.81 -1.84 6.14
N ALA A 274 11.13 -1.74 6.05
CA ALA A 274 12.04 -2.89 6.25
C ALA A 274 11.93 -3.51 7.65
N THR A 275 11.43 -2.76 8.64
CA THR A 275 11.19 -3.25 10.01
C THR A 275 9.91 -4.08 10.13
N GLY A 276 9.18 -4.23 9.04
CA GLY A 276 7.86 -4.84 8.99
C GLY A 276 6.75 -3.86 9.35
N GLY A 277 5.56 -4.14 8.88
CA GLY A 277 4.36 -3.32 9.07
C GLY A 277 3.28 -3.76 8.11
N ASP A 278 2.30 -2.91 7.92
CA ASP A 278 1.28 -3.10 6.91
C ASP A 278 1.65 -2.32 5.64
N TRP A 279 1.40 -2.91 4.50
CA TRP A 279 1.48 -2.22 3.22
C TRP A 279 0.51 -1.04 3.20
N HIS A 280 0.99 0.13 2.83
CA HIS A 280 0.15 1.32 2.70
C HIS A 280 0.33 1.99 1.35
N THR A 281 -0.77 2.41 0.76
CA THR A 281 -0.78 3.11 -0.52
C THR A 281 -0.14 4.48 -0.37
N ILE A 282 0.87 4.74 -1.19
CA ILE A 282 1.61 6.02 -1.24
C ILE A 282 1.27 6.85 -2.49
N ALA A 283 0.72 6.22 -3.52
CA ALA A 283 0.24 6.89 -4.73
C ALA A 283 -0.68 5.96 -5.53
N THR A 284 -1.58 6.57 -6.33
CA THR A 284 -2.52 5.86 -7.21
C THR A 284 -2.40 6.34 -8.66
N PRO A 285 -1.32 5.94 -9.38
CA PRO A 285 -1.17 6.33 -10.77
C PRO A 285 -2.18 5.64 -11.68
N THR A 286 -2.58 6.34 -12.76
CA THR A 286 -3.45 5.79 -13.81
C THR A 286 -2.62 5.47 -15.05
N THR A 287 -2.92 4.35 -15.72
CA THR A 287 -2.24 3.96 -16.96
C THR A 287 -2.67 4.83 -18.16
N ASP A 288 -1.71 5.23 -18.98
CA ASP A 288 -1.92 5.98 -20.23
C ASP A 288 -2.48 5.11 -21.37
N ALA A 289 -2.69 5.68 -22.55
CA ALA A 289 -3.18 4.98 -23.73
C ALA A 289 -2.30 3.80 -24.17
N ASN A 290 -1.04 3.77 -23.78
CA ASN A 290 -0.08 2.70 -24.06
C ASN A 290 0.07 1.73 -22.89
N GLY A 291 -0.74 1.89 -21.83
CA GLY A 291 -0.68 1.09 -20.62
C GLY A 291 0.46 1.46 -19.67
N ASN A 292 1.23 2.52 -19.94
CA ASN A 292 2.32 2.94 -19.08
C ASN A 292 1.80 3.75 -17.88
N TYR A 293 2.49 3.62 -16.75
CA TYR A 293 2.31 4.48 -15.59
C TYR A 293 3.63 5.09 -15.18
N SER A 294 3.57 6.25 -14.55
CA SER A 294 4.73 6.96 -14.02
C SER A 294 4.29 7.87 -12.87
N VAL A 295 4.97 7.76 -11.73
CA VAL A 295 4.68 8.57 -10.55
C VAL A 295 5.96 8.91 -9.82
N GLN A 296 6.02 10.11 -9.23
CA GLN A 296 7.13 10.53 -8.38
C GLN A 296 6.80 10.25 -6.91
N VAL A 297 7.74 9.61 -6.21
CA VAL A 297 7.66 9.35 -4.77
C VAL A 297 8.89 9.88 -4.06
N THR A 298 8.73 10.31 -2.82
CA THR A 298 9.85 10.73 -1.97
C THR A 298 10.34 9.52 -1.19
N ILE A 299 11.64 9.27 -1.23
CA ILE A 299 12.28 8.20 -0.47
C ILE A 299 12.38 8.62 1.00
N THR A 300 11.83 7.83 1.90
CA THR A 300 11.77 8.14 3.34
C THR A 300 12.58 7.20 4.22
N ALA A 301 12.63 5.90 3.89
CA ALA A 301 13.26 4.86 4.69
C ALA A 301 13.58 3.61 3.85
N ASP A 302 14.29 2.67 4.46
CA ASP A 302 14.45 1.30 3.95
C ASP A 302 13.09 0.62 3.87
N GLY A 303 12.83 -0.11 2.79
CA GLY A 303 11.55 -0.81 2.63
C GLY A 303 11.39 -1.47 1.28
N ALA A 304 10.24 -2.05 1.08
CA ALA A 304 9.81 -2.67 -0.17
C ALA A 304 8.71 -1.84 -0.84
N TRP A 305 8.68 -1.87 -2.15
CA TRP A 305 7.67 -1.20 -2.96
C TRP A 305 6.96 -2.23 -3.83
N THR A 306 5.64 -2.15 -3.92
CA THR A 306 4.83 -2.90 -4.87
C THR A 306 3.87 -1.97 -5.60
N ILE A 307 3.56 -2.31 -6.83
CA ILE A 307 2.48 -1.71 -7.60
C ILE A 307 1.47 -2.80 -7.89
N ASP A 308 0.23 -2.56 -7.56
CA ASP A 308 -0.85 -3.54 -7.65
C ASP A 308 -1.95 -3.04 -8.58
N PHE A 309 -2.39 -3.95 -9.41
CA PHE A 309 -3.64 -3.83 -10.15
C PHE A 309 -4.70 -4.71 -9.46
N ALA A 310 -5.31 -4.18 -8.41
CA ALA A 310 -6.23 -4.92 -7.54
C ALA A 310 -7.64 -4.30 -7.47
N ASN A 311 -7.77 -2.99 -7.74
CA ASN A 311 -8.99 -2.22 -7.50
C ASN A 311 -9.74 -1.82 -8.78
N ASP A 312 -9.65 -2.59 -9.86
CA ASP A 312 -10.47 -2.32 -11.03
C ASP A 312 -11.95 -2.57 -10.69
N PRO A 313 -12.84 -1.57 -10.87
CA PRO A 313 -14.28 -1.76 -10.74
C PRO A 313 -14.84 -2.93 -11.56
N ALA A 314 -14.21 -3.28 -12.68
CA ALA A 314 -14.52 -4.46 -13.47
C ALA A 314 -14.19 -5.80 -12.76
N ASN A 315 -13.48 -5.76 -11.65
CA ASN A 315 -13.12 -6.92 -10.83
C ASN A 315 -13.98 -7.06 -9.55
N LEU A 316 -15.05 -6.29 -9.40
CA LEU A 316 -15.97 -6.45 -8.27
C LEU A 316 -16.57 -7.85 -8.22
N PRO A 317 -16.80 -8.44 -7.02
CA PRO A 317 -17.23 -9.83 -6.86
C PRO A 317 -18.50 -10.20 -7.61
N ASP A 318 -19.45 -9.28 -7.74
CA ASP A 318 -20.74 -9.50 -8.40
C ASP A 318 -20.69 -9.37 -9.91
N ASP A 319 -19.66 -8.76 -10.45
CA ASP A 319 -19.53 -8.49 -11.89
C ASP A 319 -18.64 -9.49 -12.62
N TYR A 320 -18.24 -10.50 -11.93
CA TYR A 320 -17.55 -11.68 -12.44
C TYR A 320 -16.59 -11.40 -13.62
N TYR A 321 -15.43 -10.77 -13.32
CA TYR A 321 -14.23 -11.06 -14.07
C TYR A 321 -14.02 -10.26 -15.36
N GLY A 322 -13.54 -9.01 -15.20
CA GLY A 322 -12.91 -8.30 -16.31
C GLY A 322 -11.48 -8.79 -16.54
N TYR A 323 -10.62 -8.56 -15.56
CA TYR A 323 -9.18 -8.82 -15.63
C TYR A 323 -8.70 -9.62 -14.42
N GLU A 324 -7.65 -10.42 -14.59
CA GLU A 324 -6.92 -11.02 -13.47
C GLU A 324 -6.13 -9.93 -12.75
N LEU A 325 -5.95 -10.10 -11.43
CA LEU A 325 -5.11 -9.22 -10.62
C LEU A 325 -3.64 -9.48 -10.96
N SER A 326 -2.82 -8.43 -10.92
CA SER A 326 -1.37 -8.55 -11.08
C SER A 326 -0.65 -7.53 -10.23
N TYR A 327 0.56 -7.88 -9.83
CA TYR A 327 1.43 -7.01 -9.05
C TYR A 327 2.88 -7.13 -9.52
N ALA A 328 3.67 -6.11 -9.24
CA ALA A 328 5.11 -6.11 -9.45
C ALA A 328 5.77 -5.20 -8.41
N GLY A 329 7.00 -5.51 -8.03
CA GLY A 329 7.65 -4.71 -7.00
C GLY A 329 9.10 -5.10 -6.75
N THR A 330 9.63 -4.69 -5.62
CA THR A 330 10.99 -4.98 -5.17
C THR A 330 10.98 -5.80 -3.88
N ASN A 331 12.09 -6.47 -3.61
CA ASN A 331 12.46 -6.85 -2.25
C ASN A 331 12.77 -5.58 -1.44
N VAL A 332 13.00 -5.76 -0.14
CA VAL A 332 13.48 -4.65 0.71
C VAL A 332 14.72 -4.01 0.10
N ARG A 333 14.68 -2.70 -0.11
CA ARG A 333 15.76 -1.86 -0.61
C ARG A 333 16.30 -1.02 0.53
N MET A 334 17.63 -1.03 0.67
CA MET A 334 18.32 -0.12 1.57
C MET A 334 18.46 1.25 0.91
N VAL A 335 18.35 2.30 1.71
CA VAL A 335 18.49 3.68 1.26
C VAL A 335 19.74 4.33 1.84
N ALA A 336 20.38 5.18 1.05
CA ALA A 336 21.51 5.98 1.51
C ALA A 336 21.02 7.32 2.08
N TYR A 337 21.81 7.88 2.99
CA TYR A 337 21.59 9.21 3.55
C TYR A 337 22.66 10.18 3.05
N ARG A 338 22.28 11.38 2.70
CA ARG A 338 23.26 12.47 2.56
C ARG A 338 23.93 12.67 3.89
N THR A 339 25.28 12.71 3.88
CA THR A 339 26.10 12.85 5.09
C THR A 339 26.72 14.23 5.18
N SER A 340 27.01 14.65 6.38
CA SER A 340 27.80 15.83 6.73
C SER A 340 28.66 15.50 7.94
N MET A 341 29.59 16.39 8.26
CA MET A 341 30.48 16.24 9.40
C MET A 341 30.62 17.57 10.14
N THR A 342 30.62 17.50 11.45
CA THR A 342 30.89 18.65 12.33
C THR A 342 32.00 18.38 13.30
N GLY A 343 32.70 19.42 13.74
CA GLY A 343 33.67 19.35 14.83
C GLY A 343 34.99 18.66 14.49
N PHE A 344 35.28 18.35 13.21
CA PHE A 344 36.58 17.74 12.87
C PHE A 344 37.71 18.76 13.12
N ASN A 345 38.58 18.43 14.07
CA ASN A 345 39.73 19.25 14.45
C ASN A 345 40.85 18.35 14.98
N PRO A 346 41.85 18.06 14.15
CA PRO A 346 43.05 17.37 14.62
C PRO A 346 43.86 18.21 15.61
N ALA A 347 44.21 17.63 16.76
CA ALA A 347 44.90 18.35 17.83
C ALA A 347 45.89 17.42 18.58
N PRO A 348 46.91 17.97 19.33
CA PRO A 348 47.20 19.39 19.49
C PRO A 348 47.94 19.99 18.25
N GLU A 349 47.92 21.32 18.16
CA GLU A 349 48.67 22.07 17.15
C GLU A 349 49.46 23.20 17.82
N PRO A 350 50.78 23.25 17.64
CA PRO A 350 51.64 22.22 16.99
C PRO A 350 51.69 20.93 17.81
N VAL A 351 51.92 19.79 17.13
CA VAL A 351 52.08 18.48 17.76
C VAL A 351 53.56 18.06 17.83
N ALA A 352 53.97 17.42 18.92
CA ALA A 352 55.26 16.82 19.00
C ALA A 352 55.32 15.50 18.19
N LEU A 353 56.43 15.26 17.43
CA LEU A 353 56.56 14.07 16.58
C LEU A 353 56.50 12.75 17.39
N ASP A 354 56.89 12.77 18.69
CA ASP A 354 56.84 11.64 19.61
C ASP A 354 55.54 11.54 20.43
N ARG A 355 54.51 12.28 20.06
CA ARG A 355 53.20 12.30 20.68
C ARG A 355 52.12 11.90 19.69
N LYS A 356 50.96 11.56 20.18
CA LYS A 356 49.85 11.24 19.32
C LYS A 356 49.09 12.50 18.90
N LEU A 357 48.65 12.51 17.66
CA LEU A 357 47.67 13.44 17.12
C LEU A 357 46.29 12.80 17.29
N THR A 358 45.37 13.52 17.82
CA THR A 358 43.97 13.10 17.96
C THR A 358 43.11 13.86 16.96
N GLY A 359 42.12 13.18 16.36
CA GLY A 359 41.12 13.82 15.50
C GLY A 359 39.76 13.25 15.83
N SER A 360 38.80 14.11 16.12
CA SER A 360 37.43 13.70 16.45
C SER A 360 36.42 14.54 15.67
N GLY A 361 35.19 14.09 15.64
CA GLY A 361 34.08 14.78 15.03
C GLY A 361 32.80 13.98 15.14
N THR A 362 31.73 14.52 14.55
CA THR A 362 30.42 13.85 14.52
C THR A 362 29.91 13.80 13.08
N ILE A 363 29.53 12.63 12.65
CA ILE A 363 28.86 12.41 11.37
C ILE A 363 27.37 12.65 11.54
N LEU A 364 26.81 13.44 10.64
CA LEU A 364 25.40 13.73 10.56
C LEU A 364 24.81 13.11 9.29
N ARG A 365 23.55 12.67 9.38
CA ARG A 365 22.74 12.25 8.23
C ARG A 365 21.56 13.20 8.04
N LYS A 366 21.17 13.43 6.78
CA LYS A 366 19.99 14.25 6.43
C LYS A 366 18.75 13.35 6.38
N MET A 367 17.73 13.72 7.14
CA MET A 367 16.44 13.05 7.16
C MET A 367 15.53 13.53 6.02
N ALA A 368 14.43 12.84 5.77
CA ALA A 368 13.47 13.16 4.69
C ALA A 368 12.81 14.54 4.88
N ASP A 369 12.63 14.99 6.11
CA ASP A 369 12.11 16.33 6.46
C ASP A 369 13.15 17.46 6.28
N GLY A 370 14.38 17.10 5.88
CA GLY A 370 15.49 18.03 5.69
C GLY A 370 16.33 18.30 6.94
N THR A 371 15.98 17.78 8.10
CA THR A 371 16.75 17.93 9.34
C THR A 371 18.04 17.12 9.30
N TRP A 372 19.06 17.59 10.04
CA TRP A 372 20.31 16.87 10.23
C TRP A 372 20.32 16.24 11.61
N THR A 373 20.56 14.93 11.67
CA THR A 373 20.65 14.17 12.92
C THR A 373 21.96 13.40 12.97
N PRO A 374 22.49 13.08 14.17
CA PRO A 374 23.63 12.17 14.28
C PRO A 374 23.38 10.87 13.53
N ALA A 375 24.38 10.40 12.79
CA ALA A 375 24.27 9.15 12.07
C ALA A 375 24.46 7.98 13.04
N PRO A 376 23.61 6.93 13.03
CA PRO A 376 23.89 5.70 13.78
C PRO A 376 25.11 5.00 13.17
N ALA A 377 25.60 3.92 13.79
CA ALA A 377 26.79 3.16 13.35
C ALA A 377 26.56 2.42 12.00
N ILE A 378 26.30 3.17 10.93
CA ILE A 378 25.93 2.65 9.59
C ILE A 378 27.02 2.83 8.53
N GLY A 379 28.19 3.33 8.90
CA GLY A 379 29.27 3.61 7.94
C GLY A 379 30.61 3.75 8.61
N THR A 380 31.60 4.06 7.78
CA THR A 380 33.00 4.23 8.23
C THR A 380 33.47 5.65 7.97
N VAL A 381 34.44 6.10 8.77
CA VAL A 381 35.20 7.31 8.53
C VAL A 381 36.68 6.96 8.36
N VAL A 382 37.31 7.59 7.37
CA VAL A 382 38.72 7.40 7.01
C VAL A 382 39.47 8.67 7.32
N LEU A 383 40.48 8.60 8.18
CA LEU A 383 41.43 9.70 8.40
C LEU A 383 42.50 9.66 7.31
N GLN A 384 42.70 10.77 6.63
CA GLN A 384 43.66 10.93 5.54
C GLN A 384 44.69 12.01 5.85
N PHE A 385 45.91 11.80 5.41
CA PHE A 385 47.02 12.74 5.47
C PHE A 385 47.52 13.10 4.08
N SER A 386 47.91 14.35 3.90
CA SER A 386 48.56 14.87 2.71
C SER A 386 49.67 15.85 3.06
N PRO A 387 50.90 15.72 2.50
CA PRO A 387 51.94 16.69 2.71
C PRO A 387 51.76 18.00 1.93
N ASP A 388 50.94 17.96 0.88
CA ASP A 388 50.81 19.04 -0.10
C ASP A 388 49.34 19.51 -0.31
N GLY A 389 48.39 18.89 0.40
CA GLY A 389 46.97 19.15 0.24
C GLY A 389 46.37 18.57 -1.04
N LYS A 390 47.15 17.83 -1.85
CA LYS A 390 46.74 17.29 -3.15
C LYS A 390 46.72 15.78 -3.17
N SER A 391 47.80 15.15 -2.71
CA SER A 391 47.96 13.68 -2.69
C SER A 391 47.65 13.14 -1.29
N TRP A 392 46.58 12.31 -1.18
CA TRP A 392 46.07 11.84 0.09
C TRP A 392 46.36 10.36 0.34
N THR A 393 46.76 10.02 1.56
CA THR A 393 46.95 8.65 2.02
C THR A 393 46.10 8.35 3.23
N ASN A 394 45.50 7.17 3.27
CA ASN A 394 44.72 6.71 4.43
C ASN A 394 45.68 6.40 5.61
N LYS A 395 45.31 6.88 6.78
CA LYS A 395 46.08 6.68 8.02
C LYS A 395 45.35 5.80 9.02
N ALA A 396 44.04 5.93 9.09
CA ALA A 396 43.17 5.12 9.93
C ALA A 396 41.78 5.01 9.36
N THR A 397 41.06 3.98 9.73
CA THR A 397 39.65 3.78 9.38
C THR A 397 38.94 3.22 10.60
N GLN A 398 37.74 3.75 10.91
CA GLN A 398 36.89 3.20 11.95
C GLN A 398 35.42 3.30 11.55
N VAL A 399 34.56 2.49 12.15
CA VAL A 399 33.11 2.69 12.16
C VAL A 399 32.84 3.81 13.16
N PHE A 400 32.04 4.80 12.79
CA PHE A 400 31.59 5.82 13.76
C PHE A 400 30.54 5.23 14.72
N ASP A 401 30.45 5.79 15.92
CA ASP A 401 29.60 5.29 17.00
C ASP A 401 28.10 5.54 16.73
N GLY A 402 27.22 4.97 17.57
CA GLY A 402 25.77 5.06 17.43
C GLY A 402 25.19 6.48 17.51
N ASP A 403 25.96 7.43 18.04
CA ASP A 403 25.67 8.88 18.08
C ASP A 403 26.39 9.67 16.98
N GLY A 404 26.99 8.98 16.00
CA GLY A 404 27.75 9.55 14.90
C GLY A 404 29.15 10.02 15.26
N SER A 405 29.57 9.89 16.51
CA SER A 405 30.91 10.33 16.94
C SER A 405 32.00 9.41 16.41
N PHE A 406 33.19 9.99 16.24
CA PHE A 406 34.41 9.25 15.95
C PHE A 406 35.61 9.90 16.60
N HIS A 407 36.62 9.08 16.91
CA HIS A 407 37.85 9.54 17.52
C HIS A 407 39.03 8.74 17.00
N PHE A 408 40.00 9.42 16.39
CA PHE A 408 41.26 8.84 15.95
C PHE A 408 42.41 9.23 16.87
N GLU A 409 43.31 8.30 17.14
CA GLU A 409 44.64 8.54 17.67
C GLU A 409 45.69 7.98 16.71
N VAL A 410 46.50 8.85 16.15
CA VAL A 410 47.55 8.44 15.18
C VAL A 410 48.87 9.13 15.51
N PRO A 411 50.01 8.53 15.20
CA PRO A 411 51.28 9.21 15.25
C PRO A 411 51.34 10.29 14.15
N PRO A 412 51.78 11.52 14.46
CA PRO A 412 52.05 12.52 13.44
C PRO A 412 53.21 12.07 12.55
N VAL A 413 53.14 12.37 11.25
CA VAL A 413 54.17 11.94 10.29
C VAL A 413 55.19 13.07 10.05
N ARG A 414 54.70 14.23 9.68
CA ARG A 414 55.40 15.48 9.39
C ARG A 414 54.35 16.58 9.20
N ASP A 415 54.77 17.80 8.99
CA ASP A 415 53.90 18.89 8.60
C ASP A 415 53.03 18.50 7.43
N GLY A 416 51.76 18.88 7.46
CA GLY A 416 50.83 18.56 6.40
C GLY A 416 49.39 18.65 6.80
N TYR A 417 48.54 18.30 5.85
CA TYR A 417 47.09 18.44 5.93
C TYR A 417 46.45 17.12 6.35
N TRP A 418 45.46 17.23 7.19
CA TRP A 418 44.63 16.11 7.65
C TRP A 418 43.17 16.35 7.31
N ARG A 419 42.45 15.33 6.90
CA ARG A 419 41.02 15.38 6.68
C ARG A 419 40.37 14.07 7.05
N ALA A 420 39.07 14.11 7.33
CA ALA A 420 38.23 12.93 7.50
C ALA A 420 37.31 12.77 6.29
N VAL A 421 37.15 11.53 5.85
CA VAL A 421 36.33 11.18 4.69
C VAL A 421 35.35 10.07 5.09
N VAL A 422 34.07 10.28 4.80
CA VAL A 422 33.06 9.23 4.79
C VAL A 422 32.98 8.71 3.36
N PRO A 423 33.34 7.45 3.08
CA PRO A 423 33.21 6.90 1.73
C PRO A 423 31.73 6.64 1.39
N ALA A 424 31.43 6.50 0.11
CA ALA A 424 30.15 5.98 -0.34
C ALA A 424 29.96 4.56 0.19
N GLY A 425 28.79 4.29 0.76
CA GLY A 425 28.41 3.00 1.31
C GLY A 425 26.95 2.66 1.04
N GLY A 426 26.48 1.52 1.55
CA GLY A 426 25.07 1.13 1.44
C GLY A 426 24.13 2.19 2.03
N TYR A 427 24.54 2.79 3.15
CA TYR A 427 23.74 3.76 3.91
C TYR A 427 24.27 5.20 3.86
N THR A 428 25.42 5.46 3.23
CA THR A 428 26.08 6.78 3.26
C THR A 428 26.40 7.30 1.88
N GLU A 429 26.07 8.57 1.63
CA GLU A 429 26.65 9.35 0.56
C GLU A 429 28.05 9.81 0.98
N PRO A 430 29.01 9.97 0.03
CA PRO A 430 30.35 10.35 0.37
C PRO A 430 30.42 11.79 0.90
N TYR A 431 31.26 12.00 1.91
CA TYR A 431 31.54 13.34 2.44
C TYR A 431 33.02 13.49 2.77
N THR A 432 33.54 14.69 2.59
CA THR A 432 34.92 15.03 2.94
C THR A 432 34.94 16.31 3.77
N SER A 433 35.58 16.26 4.93
CA SER A 433 35.77 17.45 5.78
C SER A 433 36.68 18.49 5.13
N TRP A 434 36.70 19.69 5.66
CA TRP A 434 37.79 20.62 5.42
C TRP A 434 39.10 19.95 5.83
N ALA A 435 40.19 20.31 5.11
CA ALA A 435 41.52 19.86 5.47
C ALA A 435 42.13 20.86 6.47
N ASP A 436 42.69 20.33 7.54
CA ASP A 436 43.35 21.07 8.59
C ASP A 436 44.86 20.85 8.55
N TYR A 437 45.64 21.92 8.63
CA TYR A 437 47.10 21.86 8.56
C TYR A 437 47.70 21.69 9.95
N ILE A 438 48.53 20.66 10.15
CA ILE A 438 49.18 20.36 11.44
C ILE A 438 50.69 20.60 11.31
N ASP A 439 51.19 21.47 12.15
CA ASP A 439 52.61 21.74 12.34
C ASP A 439 53.22 20.70 13.31
N VAL A 440 54.18 19.90 12.83
CA VAL A 440 54.79 18.80 13.60
C VAL A 440 56.18 19.19 14.01
N LYS A 441 56.44 19.29 15.29
CA LYS A 441 57.72 19.75 15.86
C LYS A 441 58.39 18.71 16.72
N TYR A 442 59.69 18.84 16.88
CA TYR A 442 60.46 18.10 17.85
C TYR A 442 60.30 18.72 19.25
N ARG A 443 60.24 17.89 20.26
CA ARG A 443 60.13 18.33 21.63
C ARG A 443 61.48 18.86 22.17
N THR A 444 61.42 19.87 23.04
CA THR A 444 62.57 20.32 23.87
C THR A 444 62.24 20.21 25.33
N TYR A 445 63.25 20.13 26.15
CA TYR A 445 63.10 20.20 27.63
C TYR A 445 64.34 20.78 28.25
N MET A 446 64.18 21.42 29.42
CA MET A 446 65.29 22.01 30.19
C MET A 446 65.51 21.20 31.46
N THR A 447 66.80 21.04 31.77
CA THR A 447 67.24 20.41 33.02
C THR A 447 68.27 21.31 33.73
N SER A 448 68.62 20.93 34.95
CA SER A 448 69.70 21.57 35.71
C SER A 448 69.57 23.11 35.80
N PHE A 449 68.29 23.55 35.82
CA PHE A 449 68.03 24.97 36.01
C PHE A 449 68.34 25.36 37.44
N ASN A 450 69.10 26.45 37.61
CA ASN A 450 69.50 26.96 38.91
C ASN A 450 69.85 28.44 38.83
N ALA A 451 69.37 29.25 39.78
CA ALA A 451 69.67 30.62 39.97
C ALA A 451 70.46 30.78 41.28
N SER A 452 71.78 30.89 41.22
CA SER A 452 72.67 30.80 42.41
C SER A 452 73.66 31.96 42.46
N PRO A 453 74.24 32.24 43.65
CA PRO A 453 74.07 31.56 44.93
C PRO A 453 72.74 31.91 45.62
N GLU A 454 72.33 31.06 46.56
CA GLU A 454 71.19 31.31 47.46
C GLU A 454 71.50 30.70 48.87
N PRO A 455 71.29 31.45 49.90
CA PRO A 455 70.86 32.86 49.86
C PRO A 455 71.93 33.78 49.30
N VAL A 456 71.53 34.97 48.80
CA VAL A 456 72.47 35.96 48.24
C VAL A 456 72.27 37.33 48.91
N SER A 457 73.34 38.06 49.17
CA SER A 457 73.23 39.44 49.69
C SER A 457 72.76 40.40 48.60
N LYS A 458 71.89 41.37 48.98
CA LYS A 458 71.40 42.38 48.06
C LYS A 458 72.54 43.11 47.38
N GLY A 459 72.43 43.34 46.04
CA GLY A 459 73.46 43.97 45.26
C GLY A 459 74.51 43.01 44.67
N LYS A 460 74.55 41.75 45.12
CA LYS A 460 75.49 40.74 44.62
C LYS A 460 74.94 40.08 43.35
N THR A 461 75.82 39.38 42.65
CA THR A 461 75.51 38.70 41.41
C THR A 461 74.78 37.39 41.64
N ILE A 462 73.67 37.17 40.97
CA ILE A 462 73.01 35.91 40.75
C ILE A 462 73.34 35.41 39.34
N THR A 463 73.72 34.12 39.22
CA THR A 463 73.91 33.46 37.93
C THR A 463 72.74 32.52 37.69
N VAL A 464 71.91 32.82 36.72
CA VAL A 464 70.86 31.91 36.23
C VAL A 464 71.49 31.04 35.12
N LYS A 465 71.44 29.70 35.30
CA LYS A 465 71.98 28.72 34.35
C LYS A 465 70.99 27.56 34.13
N GLY A 466 71.12 26.88 33.02
CA GLY A 466 70.35 25.68 32.73
C GLY A 466 70.81 25.02 31.42
N LEU A 467 70.35 23.82 31.22
CA LEU A 467 70.73 23.00 30.06
C LEU A 467 69.49 22.70 29.23
N LEU A 468 69.51 23.06 27.92
CA LEU A 468 68.42 22.80 27.00
C LEU A 468 68.75 21.58 26.15
N TYR A 469 67.82 20.62 26.16
CA TYR A 469 67.81 19.43 25.28
C TYR A 469 66.77 19.56 24.21
N ARG A 470 67.03 18.92 23.06
CA ARG A 470 66.11 18.65 21.98
C ARG A 470 65.98 17.13 21.81
N TYR A 471 64.80 16.67 21.47
CA TYR A 471 64.52 15.26 21.22
C TYR A 471 64.24 15.03 19.71
N ARG A 472 65.12 14.19 19.04
CA ARG A 472 65.12 13.95 17.60
C ARG A 472 65.64 12.58 17.24
N PRO A 473 64.94 11.54 17.20
CA PRO A 473 64.26 10.78 18.22
C PRO A 473 65.09 10.46 19.48
N ALA A 474 66.37 10.80 19.45
CA ALA A 474 67.23 10.73 20.62
C ALA A 474 67.50 12.12 21.21
N SER A 475 67.72 12.17 22.50
CA SER A 475 68.06 13.42 23.21
C SER A 475 69.45 13.91 22.85
N SER A 476 69.57 15.15 22.51
CA SER A 476 70.84 15.85 22.28
C SER A 476 70.74 17.27 22.82
N VAL A 477 71.90 17.86 23.15
CA VAL A 477 71.94 19.28 23.57
C VAL A 477 71.49 20.21 22.42
N ALA A 478 70.97 21.34 22.78
CA ALA A 478 70.44 22.33 21.83
C ALA A 478 71.34 23.57 21.76
N PRO A 479 72.37 23.60 20.93
CA PRO A 479 73.26 24.76 20.80
C PRO A 479 72.61 25.93 20.09
N GLY A 480 73.01 27.16 20.45
CA GLY A 480 72.62 28.39 19.83
C GLY A 480 71.17 28.82 20.04
N ALA A 481 70.42 28.12 20.87
CA ALA A 481 69.02 28.36 21.14
C ALA A 481 68.82 29.65 21.97
N LYS A 482 67.90 30.50 21.59
CA LYS A 482 67.54 31.72 22.33
C LYS A 482 66.78 31.32 23.59
N ILE A 483 67.20 31.80 24.76
CA ILE A 483 66.56 31.59 26.07
C ILE A 483 66.15 32.94 26.64
N SER A 484 64.91 33.08 27.02
CA SER A 484 64.42 34.24 27.74
C SER A 484 64.34 33.92 29.24
N VAL A 485 64.93 34.77 30.06
CA VAL A 485 64.97 34.61 31.53
C VAL A 485 63.94 35.56 32.13
N TYR A 486 63.16 35.02 33.06
CA TYR A 486 62.09 35.73 33.75
C TYR A 486 62.30 35.67 35.29
N PHE A 487 61.79 36.72 35.91
CA PHE A 487 61.77 36.84 37.39
C PHE A 487 60.38 37.20 37.88
N LYS A 488 59.93 36.57 38.94
CA LYS A 488 58.71 36.88 39.66
C LYS A 488 59.06 37.19 41.11
N ALA A 489 58.86 38.46 41.52
CA ALA A 489 59.16 38.89 42.86
C ALA A 489 58.27 38.20 43.90
N ALA A 490 58.79 37.91 45.08
CA ALA A 490 57.99 37.33 46.16
C ALA A 490 56.77 38.20 46.45
N GLY A 491 55.64 37.55 46.75
CA GLY A 491 54.37 38.23 46.98
C GLY A 491 53.63 38.74 45.71
N THR A 492 54.16 38.48 44.50
CA THR A 492 53.52 38.87 43.23
C THR A 492 53.17 37.64 42.39
N SER A 493 52.20 37.81 41.49
CA SER A 493 51.81 36.77 40.52
C SER A 493 52.41 36.96 39.12
N THR A 494 53.03 38.15 38.84
CA THR A 494 53.46 38.57 37.52
C THR A 494 54.92 38.21 37.22
N TRP A 495 55.15 37.50 36.14
CA TRP A 495 56.48 37.24 35.58
C TRP A 495 56.98 38.44 34.77
N LYS A 496 58.16 38.98 35.16
CA LYS A 496 58.84 40.06 34.44
C LYS A 496 59.95 39.45 33.61
N TRP A 497 59.96 39.76 32.28
CA TRP A 497 61.11 39.46 31.43
C TRP A 497 62.31 40.26 31.92
N MET A 498 63.46 39.55 32.02
CA MET A 498 64.68 40.15 32.53
C MET A 498 65.78 40.32 31.45
N ALA A 499 66.02 39.28 30.65
CA ALA A 499 66.95 39.32 29.58
C ALA A 499 66.87 38.09 28.69
N ASP A 500 67.38 38.18 27.48
CA ASP A 500 67.65 37.03 26.62
C ASP A 500 69.13 36.61 26.71
N THR A 501 69.35 35.31 26.48
CA THR A 501 70.65 34.68 26.32
C THR A 501 70.60 33.59 25.26
N LYS A 502 71.72 32.95 24.96
CA LYS A 502 71.73 31.78 24.06
C LYS A 502 72.47 30.62 24.71
N THR A 503 72.11 29.41 24.33
CA THR A 503 72.82 28.20 24.70
C THR A 503 74.19 28.16 23.99
N GLY A 504 75.22 27.67 24.66
CA GLY A 504 76.53 27.35 24.10
C GLY A 504 76.50 26.09 23.25
N SER A 505 77.64 25.69 22.70
CA SER A 505 77.81 24.42 21.97
C SER A 505 77.51 23.18 22.80
N ASP A 506 77.64 23.31 24.11
CA ASP A 506 77.30 22.33 25.15
C ASP A 506 75.83 22.28 25.56
N GLY A 507 75.01 23.16 24.99
CA GLY A 507 73.57 23.34 25.33
C GLY A 507 73.29 24.09 26.64
N TRP A 508 74.32 24.52 27.37
CA TRP A 508 74.17 25.32 28.55
C TRP A 508 73.91 26.79 28.18
N PHE A 509 73.03 27.44 28.93
CA PHE A 509 72.91 28.87 28.96
C PHE A 509 73.30 29.44 30.36
N ARG A 510 73.80 30.66 30.38
CA ARG A 510 74.17 31.37 31.60
C ARG A 510 73.88 32.87 31.41
N LYS A 511 73.31 33.50 32.46
CA LYS A 511 73.10 34.93 32.48
C LYS A 511 73.19 35.43 33.92
N THR A 512 73.92 36.54 34.09
CA THR A 512 74.09 37.16 35.41
C THR A 512 73.11 38.28 35.61
N PHE A 513 72.64 38.44 36.86
CA PHE A 513 71.74 39.52 37.29
C PHE A 513 72.19 40.01 38.66
N THR A 514 71.79 41.26 39.00
CA THR A 514 72.05 41.83 40.34
C THR A 514 70.88 41.43 41.27
N ALA A 515 71.16 40.83 42.43
CA ALA A 515 70.19 40.49 43.43
C ALA A 515 69.55 41.75 43.99
N SER A 516 68.22 41.90 43.85
CA SER A 516 67.51 43.11 44.28
C SER A 516 66.44 42.84 45.36
N LYS A 517 65.79 41.67 45.27
CA LYS A 517 64.74 41.21 46.18
C LYS A 517 64.45 39.73 45.96
N ASP A 518 63.81 39.12 46.94
CA ASP A 518 63.37 37.77 46.92
C ASP A 518 62.48 37.45 45.74
N GLY A 519 62.59 36.28 45.19
CA GLY A 519 61.68 35.88 44.12
C GLY A 519 62.09 34.62 43.37
N THR A 520 61.26 34.25 42.45
CA THR A 520 61.39 33.04 41.67
C THR A 520 61.92 33.35 40.27
N TRP A 521 62.88 32.58 39.82
CA TRP A 521 63.43 32.67 38.47
C TRP A 521 62.90 31.51 37.62
N MET A 522 62.79 31.78 36.30
CA MET A 522 62.41 30.81 35.29
C MET A 522 63.11 31.15 33.97
N ALA A 523 63.47 30.15 33.21
CA ALA A 523 63.92 30.32 31.85
C ALA A 523 62.91 29.68 30.88
N LYS A 524 62.78 30.30 29.73
CA LYS A 524 61.85 29.85 28.68
C LYS A 524 62.58 29.80 27.36
N TYR A 525 62.47 28.67 26.67
CA TYR A 525 62.77 28.52 25.25
C TYR A 525 61.49 28.80 24.46
N PRO A 526 61.41 29.81 23.63
CA PRO A 526 60.17 30.20 22.95
C PRO A 526 59.74 29.25 21.82
N GLY A 527 60.57 28.26 21.50
CA GLY A 527 60.38 27.40 20.32
C GLY A 527 60.98 27.97 19.02
N SER A 528 60.82 27.22 17.94
CA SER A 528 61.17 27.63 16.58
C SER A 528 60.24 26.95 15.58
N SER A 529 60.49 27.14 14.30
CA SER A 529 59.78 26.39 13.24
C SER A 529 59.98 24.87 13.35
N THR A 530 61.01 24.39 14.02
CA THR A 530 61.37 22.98 14.11
C THR A 530 61.14 22.38 15.51
N TYR A 531 61.11 23.21 16.54
CA TYR A 531 61.09 22.78 17.94
C TYR A 531 59.99 23.44 18.72
N LEU A 532 59.35 22.67 19.60
CA LEU A 532 58.34 23.17 20.56
C LEU A 532 59.00 24.02 21.64
N ALA A 533 58.25 24.96 22.16
CA ALA A 533 58.64 25.76 23.33
C ALA A 533 58.76 24.87 24.58
N SER A 534 59.64 25.28 25.52
CA SER A 534 59.72 24.61 26.82
C SER A 534 60.13 25.59 27.92
N ASN A 535 59.72 25.35 29.14
CA ASN A 535 60.06 26.10 30.32
C ASN A 535 61.00 25.26 31.20
N ALA A 536 61.91 25.97 31.86
CA ALA A 536 62.68 25.38 32.94
C ALA A 536 61.77 25.18 34.17
N PRO A 537 62.12 24.24 35.11
CA PRO A 537 61.63 24.31 36.45
C PRO A 537 61.89 25.69 37.06
N THR A 538 61.10 26.12 37.98
CA THR A 538 61.30 27.38 38.67
C THR A 538 62.26 27.22 39.83
N ASP A 539 63.04 28.29 40.15
CA ASP A 539 63.99 28.32 41.25
C ASP A 539 63.85 29.61 42.04
N TYR A 540 63.73 29.48 43.37
CA TYR A 540 63.53 30.63 44.26
C TYR A 540 64.87 31.04 44.87
N VAL A 541 65.10 32.33 44.86
CA VAL A 541 66.30 32.96 45.45
C VAL A 541 65.91 33.86 46.62
N ASP A 542 66.48 33.57 47.79
CA ASP A 542 66.40 34.40 49.04
C ASP A 542 67.50 35.48 48.96
N VAL A 543 67.12 36.75 49.02
CA VAL A 543 68.02 37.93 48.94
C VAL A 543 68.04 38.61 50.30
N ARG A 544 69.19 38.59 50.96
CA ARG A 544 69.40 39.13 52.28
C ARG A 544 70.15 40.45 52.29
#